data_8aac726cebc682ac3b07550bdfecaba4
#
_entry.id   8aac726cebc682ac3b07550bdfecaba4
#
_cell.length_a   1.000
_cell.length_b   1.000
_cell.length_c   1.000
_cell.angle_alpha   90.00
_cell.angle_beta   90.00
_cell.angle_gamma   90.00
#
_symmetry.space_group_name_H-M   'P 1'
#
loop_
_entity.id
_entity.type
_entity.pdbx_description
1 polymer ?
#
loop_
_entity_poly.entity_id
_entity_poly.type
_entity_poly.pdbx_seq_one_letter_code
_entity_poly.pdbx_strand_id
1 'polypeptide(L)'
;MKTVRLLTIGNSFSRDATAYLEDIARSGGAAAFDIGRADLGGCSLQKHWNLAQYTARHPEYKPYRLRTNPDGSAALVNLQEALTAAPWDFVTLQQFSGWSWIRSTFDPYLGQLVAMVRALAPSARVMLHQTWSYRSDSPFLPEHGLTDEIMFQRIRKNYSHFAAQHRCGILPSGEAIQRARRAPGRAFVWPEPDFAYEQAEPPALPRQAHSLAVGWHWAIAQTSDGLPSLKLDANHLNERGRYLAGCVWYERLTGEDARSVP
;
A
#
# COMPACT_ATOMS: atom_id res chain seq x y z
N MET A 1 -19.20 9.37 17.38
CA MET A 1 -18.29 9.00 16.27
C MET A 1 -17.87 7.55 16.49
N LYS A 2 -18.02 6.68 15.48
CA LYS A 2 -17.65 5.26 15.59
C LYS A 2 -16.15 5.12 15.35
N THR A 3 -15.44 4.39 16.21
CA THR A 3 -14.03 4.06 15.98
C THR A 3 -13.92 2.78 15.17
N VAL A 4 -13.21 2.82 14.04
CA VAL A 4 -12.88 1.68 13.19
C VAL A 4 -11.44 1.24 13.51
N ARG A 5 -11.28 0.01 14.02
CA ARG A 5 -9.97 -0.58 14.32
C ARG A 5 -9.47 -1.37 13.12
N LEU A 6 -8.37 -0.94 12.57
CA LEU A 6 -7.77 -1.46 11.34
C LEU A 6 -6.37 -1.97 11.60
N LEU A 7 -6.08 -3.22 11.27
CA LEU A 7 -4.70 -3.72 11.22
C LEU A 7 -4.27 -3.90 9.76
N THR A 8 -3.16 -3.27 9.36
CA THR A 8 -2.55 -3.53 8.06
C THR A 8 -1.42 -4.57 8.18
N ILE A 9 -1.44 -5.58 7.32
CA ILE A 9 -0.34 -6.54 7.14
C ILE A 9 0.13 -6.38 5.70
N GLY A 10 1.26 -5.67 5.53
CA GLY A 10 1.72 -5.25 4.21
C GLY A 10 3.09 -4.60 4.21
N ASN A 11 3.23 -3.57 3.41
CA ASN A 11 4.49 -2.83 3.23
C ASN A 11 4.24 -1.33 3.02
N SER A 12 5.18 -0.64 2.34
CA SER A 12 5.06 0.81 2.06
C SER A 12 3.78 1.20 1.31
N PHE A 13 3.21 0.30 0.51
CA PHE A 13 1.94 0.56 -0.19
C PHE A 13 0.76 0.69 0.78
N SER A 14 0.72 -0.12 1.86
CA SER A 14 -0.27 0.05 2.92
C SER A 14 -0.09 1.40 3.63
N ARG A 15 1.16 1.83 3.85
CA ARG A 15 1.45 3.15 4.44
C ARG A 15 0.99 4.29 3.53
N ASP A 16 1.25 4.20 2.23
CA ASP A 16 0.76 5.19 1.27
C ASP A 16 -0.76 5.28 1.28
N ALA A 17 -1.47 4.14 1.25
CA ALA A 17 -2.92 4.10 1.23
C ALA A 17 -3.58 4.60 2.53
N THR A 18 -2.88 4.51 3.67
CA THR A 18 -3.39 4.97 4.98
C THR A 18 -2.84 6.32 5.41
N ALA A 19 -2.03 6.98 4.58
CA ALA A 19 -1.34 8.22 4.97
C ALA A 19 -2.29 9.34 5.41
N TYR A 20 -3.43 9.48 4.74
CA TYR A 20 -4.44 10.51 5.02
C TYR A 20 -5.75 9.95 5.59
N LEU A 21 -5.83 8.63 5.86
CA LEU A 21 -7.09 7.99 6.25
C LEU A 21 -7.67 8.55 7.55
N GLU A 22 -6.82 8.81 8.55
CA GLU A 22 -7.24 9.38 9.84
C GLU A 22 -7.71 10.83 9.68
N ASP A 23 -7.05 11.62 8.81
CA ASP A 23 -7.42 13.02 8.56
C ASP A 23 -8.72 13.12 7.76
N ILE A 24 -8.88 12.30 6.72
CA ILE A 24 -10.13 12.20 5.96
C ILE A 24 -11.30 11.85 6.89
N ALA A 25 -11.13 10.86 7.74
CA ALA A 25 -12.18 10.44 8.67
C ALA A 25 -12.51 11.54 9.70
N ARG A 26 -11.49 12.23 10.22
CA ARG A 26 -11.68 13.36 11.14
C ARG A 26 -12.45 14.50 10.48
N SER A 27 -12.10 14.85 9.24
CA SER A 27 -12.79 15.91 8.48
C SER A 27 -14.23 15.50 8.14
N GLY A 28 -14.49 14.24 7.84
CA GLY A 28 -15.84 13.73 7.56
C GLY A 28 -16.74 13.59 8.81
N GLY A 29 -16.16 13.56 10.01
CA GLY A 29 -16.89 13.55 11.28
C GLY A 29 -17.68 12.28 11.61
N ALA A 30 -17.81 11.33 10.69
CA ALA A 30 -18.61 10.11 10.86
C ALA A 30 -17.87 8.98 11.58
N ALA A 31 -16.56 8.87 11.35
CA ALA A 31 -15.73 7.81 11.91
C ALA A 31 -14.37 8.34 12.39
N ALA A 32 -13.74 7.60 13.28
CA ALA A 32 -12.32 7.72 13.60
C ALA A 32 -11.63 6.39 13.28
N PHE A 33 -10.35 6.42 12.94
CA PHE A 33 -9.57 5.21 12.74
C PHE A 33 -8.54 5.03 13.86
N ASP A 34 -8.38 3.78 14.29
CA ASP A 34 -7.29 3.30 15.12
C ASP A 34 -6.51 2.28 14.27
N ILE A 35 -5.32 2.68 13.80
CA ILE A 35 -4.58 1.93 12.78
C ILE A 35 -3.33 1.29 13.37
N GLY A 36 -3.39 -0.04 13.54
CA GLY A 36 -2.21 -0.88 13.75
C GLY A 36 -1.53 -1.20 12.43
N ARG A 37 -0.18 -1.17 12.42
CA ARG A 37 0.59 -1.45 11.20
C ARG A 37 1.61 -2.56 11.45
N ALA A 38 1.36 -3.75 10.91
CA ALA A 38 2.33 -4.83 10.79
C ALA A 38 3.00 -4.79 9.41
N ASP A 39 3.62 -3.64 9.08
CA ASP A 39 4.19 -3.35 7.77
C ASP A 39 5.71 -3.46 7.79
N LEU A 40 6.27 -4.15 6.80
CA LEU A 40 7.71 -4.20 6.55
C LEU A 40 8.01 -3.76 5.13
N GLY A 41 9.08 -2.98 4.92
CA GLY A 41 9.49 -2.51 3.58
C GLY A 41 9.65 -3.67 2.59
N GLY A 42 9.00 -3.59 1.42
CA GLY A 42 9.06 -4.59 0.37
C GLY A 42 8.58 -6.00 0.77
N CYS A 43 7.85 -6.15 1.88
CA CYS A 43 7.43 -7.46 2.37
C CYS A 43 6.35 -8.08 1.47
N SER A 44 6.54 -9.36 1.14
CA SER A 44 5.58 -10.18 0.40
C SER A 44 4.72 -11.02 1.35
N LEU A 45 3.60 -11.56 0.85
CA LEU A 45 2.79 -12.53 1.60
C LEU A 45 3.62 -13.72 2.09
N GLN A 46 4.50 -14.23 1.22
CA GLN A 46 5.43 -15.31 1.60
C GLN A 46 6.32 -14.92 2.79
N LYS A 47 6.89 -13.70 2.76
CA LYS A 47 7.76 -13.23 3.83
C LYS A 47 7.00 -13.03 5.14
N HIS A 48 5.78 -12.47 5.09
CA HIS A 48 4.92 -12.36 6.28
C HIS A 48 4.59 -13.74 6.87
N TRP A 49 4.26 -14.72 6.02
CA TRP A 49 4.00 -16.09 6.47
C TRP A 49 5.23 -16.74 7.09
N ASN A 50 6.38 -16.65 6.41
CA ASN A 50 7.63 -17.23 6.92
C ASN A 50 8.03 -16.62 8.26
N LEU A 51 7.86 -15.30 8.43
CA LEU A 51 8.07 -14.63 9.72
C LEU A 51 7.11 -15.14 10.79
N ALA A 52 5.83 -15.33 10.46
CA ALA A 52 4.86 -15.88 11.40
C ALA A 52 5.23 -17.29 11.85
N GLN A 53 5.71 -18.15 10.93
CA GLN A 53 6.19 -19.50 11.25
C GLN A 53 7.48 -19.46 12.10
N TYR A 54 8.39 -18.55 11.79
CA TYR A 54 9.63 -18.40 12.55
C TYR A 54 9.34 -17.93 13.97
N THR A 55 8.52 -16.88 14.13
CA THR A 55 8.21 -16.28 15.44
C THR A 55 7.34 -17.18 16.32
N ALA A 56 6.61 -18.14 15.75
CA ALA A 56 5.93 -19.18 16.53
C ALA A 56 6.90 -20.07 17.33
N ARG A 57 8.15 -20.22 16.85
CA ARG A 57 9.22 -20.98 17.50
C ARG A 57 10.22 -20.08 18.22
N HIS A 58 10.24 -18.79 17.88
CA HIS A 58 11.14 -17.76 18.41
C HIS A 58 10.34 -16.53 18.82
N PRO A 59 9.54 -16.61 19.89
CA PRO A 59 8.61 -15.54 20.30
C PRO A 59 9.32 -14.23 20.71
N GLU A 60 10.61 -14.30 21.04
CA GLU A 60 11.45 -13.15 21.33
C GLU A 60 11.75 -12.31 20.08
N TYR A 61 11.64 -12.88 18.87
CA TYR A 61 11.85 -12.16 17.63
C TYR A 61 10.60 -11.38 17.23
N LYS A 62 10.68 -10.05 17.25
CA LYS A 62 9.54 -9.14 17.05
C LYS A 62 9.81 -8.17 15.90
N PRO A 63 9.52 -8.58 14.66
CA PRO A 63 9.89 -7.80 13.46
C PRO A 63 8.99 -6.59 13.19
N TYR A 64 7.81 -6.51 13.80
CA TYR A 64 6.86 -5.45 13.52
C TYR A 64 6.88 -4.39 14.63
N ARG A 65 6.63 -3.13 14.23
CA ARG A 65 6.45 -2.01 15.16
C ARG A 65 4.98 -1.60 15.16
N LEU A 66 4.25 -2.03 16.17
CA LEU A 66 2.82 -1.76 16.29
C LEU A 66 2.58 -0.57 17.24
N ARG A 67 1.85 0.44 16.74
CA ARG A 67 1.37 1.54 17.59
C ARG A 67 0.09 1.04 18.28
N THR A 68 0.16 0.77 19.58
CA THR A 68 -0.97 0.26 20.38
C THR A 68 -1.20 1.05 21.66
N ASN A 69 -0.27 1.94 22.02
CA ASN A 69 -0.35 2.68 23.26
C ASN A 69 -1.09 4.02 23.06
N PRO A 70 -1.90 4.46 24.05
CA PRO A 70 -2.60 5.75 24.02
C PRO A 70 -1.68 6.96 23.85
N ASP A 71 -0.42 6.85 24.31
CA ASP A 71 0.61 7.89 24.19
C ASP A 71 1.25 7.91 22.78
N GLY A 72 0.82 7.03 21.87
CA GLY A 72 1.34 6.91 20.53
C GLY A 72 2.67 6.17 20.42
N SER A 73 3.21 5.63 21.53
CA SER A 73 4.40 4.79 21.51
C SER A 73 4.11 3.47 20.77
N ALA A 74 5.16 2.91 20.16
CA ALA A 74 5.05 1.67 19.41
C ALA A 74 5.81 0.55 20.11
N ALA A 75 5.14 -0.60 20.27
CA ALA A 75 5.76 -1.83 20.77
C ALA A 75 6.30 -2.67 19.59
N LEU A 76 7.41 -3.37 19.83
CA LEU A 76 7.86 -4.43 18.93
C LEU A 76 7.01 -5.68 19.17
N VAL A 77 6.46 -6.25 18.11
CA VAL A 77 5.56 -7.40 18.16
C VAL A 77 5.86 -8.39 17.05
N ASN A 78 5.45 -9.64 17.24
CA ASN A 78 5.30 -10.59 16.15
C ASN A 78 3.87 -10.51 15.56
N LEU A 79 3.59 -11.30 14.51
CA LEU A 79 2.31 -11.21 13.81
C LEU A 79 1.14 -11.74 14.66
N GLN A 80 1.37 -12.76 15.49
CA GLN A 80 0.37 -13.29 16.41
C GLN A 80 -0.02 -12.24 17.46
N GLU A 81 0.98 -11.59 18.06
CA GLU A 81 0.77 -10.50 19.02
C GLU A 81 0.02 -9.32 18.36
N ALA A 82 0.39 -8.96 17.12
CA ALA A 82 -0.29 -7.88 16.38
C ALA A 82 -1.78 -8.20 16.14
N LEU A 83 -2.09 -9.45 15.76
CA LEU A 83 -3.47 -9.89 15.51
C LEU A 83 -4.33 -9.92 16.76
N THR A 84 -3.74 -10.17 17.93
CA THR A 84 -4.46 -10.24 19.22
C THR A 84 -4.38 -8.94 20.03
N ALA A 85 -3.68 -7.92 19.56
CA ALA A 85 -3.45 -6.67 20.29
C ALA A 85 -4.72 -5.83 20.52
N ALA A 86 -5.72 -5.95 19.64
CA ALA A 86 -6.98 -5.24 19.74
C ALA A 86 -8.13 -6.03 19.08
N PRO A 87 -9.40 -5.72 19.41
CA PRO A 87 -10.54 -6.27 18.68
C PRO A 87 -10.70 -5.59 17.33
N TRP A 88 -9.89 -6.00 16.35
CA TRP A 88 -9.86 -5.43 15.01
C TRP A 88 -11.21 -5.59 14.30
N ASP A 89 -11.71 -4.51 13.68
CA ASP A 89 -12.86 -4.55 12.78
C ASP A 89 -12.44 -5.04 11.39
N PHE A 90 -11.23 -4.66 10.96
CA PHE A 90 -10.66 -5.06 9.67
C PHE A 90 -9.18 -5.43 9.80
N VAL A 91 -8.79 -6.46 9.05
CA VAL A 91 -7.38 -6.80 8.83
C VAL A 91 -7.14 -6.81 7.33
N THR A 92 -6.14 -6.06 6.86
CA THR A 92 -5.78 -6.05 5.44
C THR A 92 -4.58 -6.93 5.17
N LEU A 93 -4.59 -7.61 4.02
CA LEU A 93 -3.48 -8.38 3.49
C LEU A 93 -3.10 -7.83 2.11
N GLN A 94 -1.80 -7.71 1.84
CA GLN A 94 -1.28 -7.14 0.61
C GLN A 94 -0.09 -7.95 0.11
N GLN A 95 -0.06 -8.23 -1.21
CA GLN A 95 1.14 -8.79 -1.85
C GLN A 95 2.16 -7.67 -2.13
N PHE A 96 3.45 -8.01 -2.13
CA PHE A 96 4.50 -7.12 -2.61
C PHE A 96 4.17 -6.62 -4.03
N SER A 97 4.26 -5.31 -4.25
CA SER A 97 3.81 -4.68 -5.50
C SER A 97 4.51 -5.23 -6.74
N GLY A 98 5.82 -5.51 -6.65
CA GLY A 98 6.59 -6.12 -7.74
C GLY A 98 6.17 -7.54 -8.10
N TRP A 99 5.38 -8.22 -7.25
CA TRP A 99 4.88 -9.58 -7.50
C TRP A 99 3.37 -9.67 -7.58
N SER A 100 2.64 -8.61 -7.30
CA SER A 100 1.18 -8.62 -7.25
C SER A 100 0.51 -8.90 -8.62
N TRP A 101 1.24 -8.74 -9.71
CA TRP A 101 0.83 -9.13 -11.06
C TRP A 101 1.10 -10.61 -11.39
N ILE A 102 1.86 -11.34 -10.55
CA ILE A 102 2.22 -12.74 -10.72
C ILE A 102 1.32 -13.61 -9.83
N ARG A 103 0.39 -14.33 -10.46
CA ARG A 103 -0.63 -15.10 -9.75
C ARG A 103 -0.08 -16.16 -8.79
N SER A 104 0.97 -16.88 -9.20
CA SER A 104 1.57 -17.98 -8.42
C SER A 104 2.24 -17.53 -7.12
N THR A 105 2.41 -16.22 -6.90
CA THR A 105 3.04 -15.68 -5.68
C THR A 105 2.07 -15.48 -4.51
N PHE A 106 0.77 -15.65 -4.74
CA PHE A 106 -0.24 -15.44 -3.70
C PHE A 106 -0.42 -16.67 -2.81
N ASP A 107 -0.84 -17.79 -3.38
CA ASP A 107 -1.04 -19.02 -2.63
C ASP A 107 0.23 -19.92 -2.67
N PRO A 108 0.48 -20.67 -1.59
CA PRO A 108 -0.40 -20.93 -0.44
C PRO A 108 -0.40 -19.83 0.64
N TYR A 109 0.47 -18.84 0.54
CA TYR A 109 0.77 -17.89 1.61
C TYR A 109 -0.43 -17.01 1.99
N LEU A 110 -1.21 -16.55 1.00
CA LEU A 110 -2.42 -15.78 1.25
C LEU A 110 -3.46 -16.61 2.02
N GLY A 111 -3.71 -17.85 1.57
CA GLY A 111 -4.65 -18.75 2.25
C GLY A 111 -4.26 -19.02 3.70
N GLN A 112 -2.97 -19.24 3.95
CA GLN A 112 -2.41 -19.45 5.28
C GLN A 112 -2.54 -18.23 6.19
N LEU A 113 -2.25 -17.03 5.67
CA LEU A 113 -2.43 -15.77 6.41
C LEU A 113 -3.91 -15.48 6.69
N VAL A 114 -4.81 -15.71 5.72
CA VAL A 114 -6.26 -15.57 5.94
C VAL A 114 -6.75 -16.51 7.03
N ALA A 115 -6.29 -17.76 7.04
CA ALA A 115 -6.63 -18.72 8.09
C ALA A 115 -6.14 -18.25 9.47
N MET A 116 -4.90 -17.75 9.55
CA MET A 116 -4.33 -17.19 10.78
C MET A 116 -5.14 -16.00 11.29
N VAL A 117 -5.48 -15.04 10.42
CA VAL A 117 -6.32 -13.88 10.80
C VAL A 117 -7.66 -14.35 11.36
N ARG A 118 -8.34 -15.29 10.70
CA ARG A 118 -9.64 -15.81 11.17
C ARG A 118 -9.56 -16.55 12.50
N ALA A 119 -8.43 -17.19 12.77
CA ALA A 119 -8.22 -17.88 14.03
C ALA A 119 -7.92 -16.92 15.20
N LEU A 120 -7.12 -15.86 14.97
CA LEU A 120 -6.62 -14.99 16.03
C LEU A 120 -7.40 -13.68 16.17
N ALA A 121 -8.08 -13.24 15.12
CA ALA A 121 -8.94 -12.06 15.10
C ALA A 121 -10.30 -12.41 14.46
N PRO A 122 -11.10 -13.30 15.06
CA PRO A 122 -12.30 -13.89 14.42
C PRO A 122 -13.40 -12.86 14.13
N SER A 123 -13.45 -11.73 14.83
CA SER A 123 -14.38 -10.62 14.56
C SER A 123 -13.97 -9.77 13.37
N ALA A 124 -12.70 -9.83 12.94
CA ALA A 124 -12.19 -8.97 11.89
C ALA A 124 -12.65 -9.43 10.50
N ARG A 125 -13.06 -8.47 9.68
CA ARG A 125 -13.26 -8.70 8.25
C ARG A 125 -11.92 -8.64 7.53
N VAL A 126 -11.58 -9.70 6.80
CA VAL A 126 -10.35 -9.74 6.00
C VAL A 126 -10.57 -9.00 4.68
N MET A 127 -9.71 -8.04 4.40
CA MET A 127 -9.71 -7.23 3.19
C MET A 127 -8.39 -7.40 2.43
N LEU A 128 -8.46 -7.60 1.13
CA LEU A 128 -7.26 -7.60 0.28
C LEU A 128 -7.01 -6.18 -0.22
N HIS A 129 -5.87 -5.61 0.12
CA HIS A 129 -5.44 -4.33 -0.41
C HIS A 129 -4.88 -4.51 -1.82
N GLN A 130 -5.69 -4.18 -2.83
CA GLN A 130 -5.27 -4.22 -4.23
C GLN A 130 -4.25 -3.12 -4.49
N THR A 131 -3.03 -3.53 -4.82
CA THR A 131 -1.95 -2.61 -5.19
C THR A 131 -2.24 -1.97 -6.56
N TRP A 132 -1.54 -0.91 -6.88
CA TRP A 132 -1.60 -0.22 -8.17
C TRP A 132 -0.42 -0.63 -9.07
N SER A 133 -0.59 -0.44 -10.39
CA SER A 133 0.50 -0.56 -11.35
C SER A 133 1.50 0.58 -11.20
N TYR A 134 2.75 0.35 -11.59
CA TYR A 134 3.76 1.38 -11.60
C TYR A 134 3.46 2.46 -12.66
N ARG A 135 4.07 3.63 -12.54
CA ARG A 135 3.95 4.71 -13.52
C ARG A 135 4.58 4.26 -14.84
N SER A 136 4.05 4.77 -15.96
CA SER A 136 4.42 4.31 -17.32
C SER A 136 5.90 4.45 -17.67
N ASP A 137 6.64 5.34 -17.01
CA ASP A 137 8.08 5.53 -17.17
C ASP A 137 8.95 4.66 -16.24
N SER A 138 8.33 3.74 -15.48
CA SER A 138 9.08 2.81 -14.63
C SER A 138 9.93 1.85 -15.47
N PRO A 139 11.24 1.76 -15.25
CA PRO A 139 12.11 0.80 -15.94
C PRO A 139 11.73 -0.65 -15.64
N PHE A 140 11.11 -0.90 -14.50
CA PHE A 140 10.57 -2.22 -14.13
C PHE A 140 9.61 -2.79 -15.18
N LEU A 141 8.82 -1.94 -15.83
CA LEU A 141 7.79 -2.40 -16.75
C LEU A 141 8.39 -3.08 -17.99
N PRO A 142 9.25 -2.44 -18.79
CA PRO A 142 9.86 -3.10 -19.95
C PRO A 142 10.79 -4.26 -19.57
N GLU A 143 11.50 -4.20 -18.45
CA GLU A 143 12.32 -5.30 -17.94
C GLU A 143 11.53 -6.59 -17.72
N HIS A 144 10.22 -6.48 -17.44
CA HIS A 144 9.32 -7.62 -17.20
C HIS A 144 8.32 -7.84 -18.36
N GLY A 145 8.51 -7.18 -19.51
CA GLY A 145 7.58 -7.28 -20.65
C GLY A 145 6.17 -6.75 -20.34
N LEU A 146 6.09 -5.70 -19.53
CA LEU A 146 4.85 -5.08 -19.08
C LEU A 146 4.68 -3.67 -19.62
N THR A 147 3.43 -3.23 -19.67
CA THR A 147 3.03 -1.83 -19.60
C THR A 147 2.30 -1.60 -18.29
N ASP A 148 2.08 -0.35 -17.90
CA ASP A 148 1.27 -0.02 -16.72
C ASP A 148 -0.13 -0.64 -16.81
N GLU A 149 -0.71 -0.66 -18.01
CA GLU A 149 -2.00 -1.27 -18.26
C GLU A 149 -1.99 -2.80 -18.11
N ILE A 150 -1.01 -3.48 -18.70
CA ILE A 150 -0.89 -4.94 -18.58
C ILE A 150 -0.67 -5.32 -17.12
N MET A 151 0.19 -4.58 -16.41
CA MET A 151 0.42 -4.79 -14.99
C MET A 151 -0.87 -4.62 -14.18
N PHE A 152 -1.62 -3.53 -14.42
CA PHE A 152 -2.90 -3.27 -13.76
C PHE A 152 -3.91 -4.40 -14.00
N GLN A 153 -4.11 -4.83 -15.24
CA GLN A 153 -5.07 -5.87 -15.57
C GLN A 153 -4.74 -7.21 -14.88
N ARG A 154 -3.45 -7.55 -14.82
CA ARG A 154 -3.00 -8.76 -14.11
C ARG A 154 -3.23 -8.64 -12.60
N ILE A 155 -2.89 -7.51 -11.99
CA ILE A 155 -3.14 -7.21 -10.57
C ILE A 155 -4.64 -7.34 -10.28
N ARG A 156 -5.49 -6.65 -11.04
CA ARG A 156 -6.94 -6.68 -10.89
C ARG A 156 -7.49 -8.10 -10.93
N LYS A 157 -7.08 -8.88 -11.94
CA LYS A 157 -7.49 -10.28 -12.11
C LYS A 157 -7.07 -11.15 -10.92
N ASN A 158 -5.85 -10.99 -10.42
CA ASN A 158 -5.34 -11.75 -9.29
C ASN A 158 -6.11 -11.44 -8.00
N TYR A 159 -6.25 -10.16 -7.66
CA TYR A 159 -6.97 -9.77 -6.45
C TYR A 159 -8.45 -10.18 -6.49
N SER A 160 -9.13 -10.04 -7.64
CA SER A 160 -10.52 -10.50 -7.79
C SER A 160 -10.64 -12.01 -7.61
N HIS A 161 -9.71 -12.78 -8.20
CA HIS A 161 -9.70 -14.24 -8.06
C HIS A 161 -9.50 -14.68 -6.62
N PHE A 162 -8.47 -14.17 -5.95
CA PHE A 162 -8.14 -14.58 -4.58
C PHE A 162 -9.12 -14.04 -3.53
N ALA A 163 -9.71 -12.87 -3.76
CA ALA A 163 -10.78 -12.37 -2.92
C ALA A 163 -12.01 -13.31 -2.95
N ALA A 164 -12.39 -13.77 -4.14
CA ALA A 164 -13.46 -14.76 -4.28
C ALA A 164 -13.09 -16.11 -3.63
N GLN A 165 -11.90 -16.64 -3.95
CA GLN A 165 -11.40 -17.93 -3.43
C GLN A 165 -11.38 -17.95 -1.90
N HIS A 166 -10.88 -16.90 -1.27
CA HIS A 166 -10.72 -16.83 0.18
C HIS A 166 -11.87 -16.07 0.88
N ARG A 167 -12.92 -15.67 0.17
CA ARG A 167 -14.08 -14.91 0.70
C ARG A 167 -13.63 -13.67 1.47
N CYS A 168 -12.76 -12.87 0.85
CA CYS A 168 -12.26 -11.60 1.38
C CYS A 168 -12.89 -10.42 0.65
N GLY A 169 -13.00 -9.27 1.32
CA GLY A 169 -13.29 -8.00 0.64
C GLY A 169 -12.08 -7.48 -0.14
N ILE A 170 -12.28 -6.46 -0.98
CA ILE A 170 -11.21 -5.77 -1.71
C ILE A 170 -11.23 -4.29 -1.36
N LEU A 171 -10.06 -3.73 -1.08
CA LEU A 171 -9.79 -2.30 -1.09
C LEU A 171 -9.19 -1.95 -2.47
N PRO A 172 -9.98 -1.39 -3.40
CA PRO A 172 -9.62 -1.31 -4.83
C PRO A 172 -8.75 -0.08 -5.15
N SER A 173 -7.67 0.14 -4.39
CA SER A 173 -6.76 1.28 -4.59
C SER A 173 -6.18 1.31 -5.99
N GLY A 174 -5.76 0.15 -6.51
CA GLY A 174 -5.22 0.05 -7.87
C GLY A 174 -6.22 0.43 -8.95
N GLU A 175 -7.49 0.08 -8.78
CA GLU A 175 -8.57 0.48 -9.69
C GLU A 175 -8.79 1.99 -9.69
N ALA A 176 -8.82 2.61 -8.52
CA ALA A 176 -9.01 4.06 -8.39
C ALA A 176 -7.84 4.85 -9.00
N ILE A 177 -6.61 4.42 -8.71
CA ILE A 177 -5.39 5.04 -9.28
C ILE A 177 -5.39 4.92 -10.81
N GLN A 178 -5.73 3.75 -11.36
CA GLN A 178 -5.76 3.56 -12.82
C GLN A 178 -6.87 4.38 -13.48
N ARG A 179 -8.06 4.46 -12.84
CA ARG A 179 -9.16 5.29 -13.33
C ARG A 179 -8.77 6.78 -13.34
N ALA A 180 -8.12 7.26 -12.29
CA ALA A 180 -7.66 8.65 -12.20
C ALA A 180 -6.57 8.96 -13.26
N ARG A 181 -5.64 8.04 -13.53
CA ARG A 181 -4.63 8.17 -14.59
C ARG A 181 -5.24 8.29 -15.99
N ARG A 182 -6.42 7.71 -16.21
CA ARG A 182 -7.13 7.70 -17.49
C ARG A 182 -8.19 8.79 -17.62
N ALA A 183 -8.41 9.57 -16.59
CA ALA A 183 -9.38 10.65 -16.66
C ALA A 183 -8.99 11.65 -17.76
N PRO A 184 -9.95 12.13 -18.57
CA PRO A 184 -9.68 13.10 -19.63
C PRO A 184 -8.91 14.32 -19.11
N GLY A 185 -7.84 14.69 -19.80
CA GLY A 185 -6.96 15.82 -19.44
C GLY A 185 -6.12 15.59 -18.16
N ARG A 186 -6.08 14.37 -17.62
CA ARG A 186 -5.33 14.02 -16.40
C ARG A 186 -4.28 12.93 -16.62
N ALA A 187 -4.03 12.51 -17.86
CA ALA A 187 -3.00 11.54 -18.16
C ALA A 187 -1.61 12.10 -17.86
N PHE A 188 -0.76 11.28 -17.24
CA PHE A 188 0.67 11.58 -17.13
C PHE A 188 1.32 11.45 -18.49
N VAL A 189 2.08 12.45 -18.90
CA VAL A 189 2.77 12.48 -20.19
C VAL A 189 4.26 12.25 -19.96
N TRP A 190 4.81 11.24 -20.61
CA TRP A 190 6.23 10.88 -20.59
C TRP A 190 6.67 10.32 -21.95
N PRO A 191 7.93 10.49 -22.35
CA PRO A 191 8.97 11.29 -21.69
C PRO A 191 8.85 12.79 -21.92
N GLU A 192 9.59 13.60 -21.15
CA GLU A 192 9.89 14.98 -21.46
C GLU A 192 11.20 15.01 -22.27
N PRO A 193 11.14 15.22 -23.60
CA PRO A 193 12.30 14.98 -24.47
C PRO A 193 13.41 16.02 -24.28
N ASP A 194 13.06 17.21 -23.85
CA ASP A 194 14.00 18.34 -23.70
C ASP A 194 14.67 18.42 -22.33
N PHE A 195 14.34 17.50 -21.41
CA PHE A 195 14.94 17.48 -20.07
C PHE A 195 16.21 16.63 -20.07
N ALA A 196 17.33 17.23 -19.67
CA ALA A 196 18.65 16.58 -19.62
C ALA A 196 18.82 15.82 -18.30
N TYR A 197 18.25 14.63 -18.19
CA TYR A 197 18.23 13.82 -16.94
C TYR A 197 19.61 13.58 -16.32
N GLU A 198 20.63 13.34 -17.15
CA GLU A 198 21.99 13.02 -16.68
C GLU A 198 22.79 14.27 -16.25
N GLN A 199 22.36 15.45 -16.71
CA GLN A 199 23.06 16.72 -16.49
C GLN A 199 22.24 17.65 -15.56
N ALA A 200 21.10 17.16 -15.07
CA ALA A 200 20.24 17.97 -14.23
C ALA A 200 20.90 18.24 -12.86
N GLU A 201 20.73 19.45 -12.38
CA GLU A 201 21.15 19.88 -11.05
C GLU A 201 19.92 20.34 -10.22
N PRO A 202 19.95 20.19 -8.89
CA PRO A 202 18.87 20.71 -8.05
C PRO A 202 18.69 22.22 -8.25
N PRO A 203 17.45 22.74 -8.25
CA PRO A 203 16.18 22.04 -8.01
C PRO A 203 15.46 21.57 -9.29
N ALA A 204 16.13 21.55 -10.45
CA ALA A 204 15.51 21.22 -11.72
C ALA A 204 14.90 19.81 -11.71
N LEU A 205 13.64 19.69 -12.15
CA LEU A 205 12.91 18.42 -12.28
C LEU A 205 12.18 18.38 -13.63
N PRO A 206 12.04 17.19 -14.24
CA PRO A 206 11.23 17.05 -15.44
C PRO A 206 9.77 17.35 -15.13
N ARG A 207 8.98 17.68 -16.14
CA ARG A 207 7.55 17.91 -15.99
C ARG A 207 6.85 16.62 -15.57
N GLN A 208 6.08 16.69 -14.50
CA GLN A 208 5.37 15.54 -13.93
C GLN A 208 3.89 15.84 -13.68
N ALA A 209 3.30 16.68 -14.53
CA ALA A 209 1.90 17.03 -14.43
C ALA A 209 1.03 15.77 -14.39
N HIS A 210 0.03 15.76 -13.49
CA HIS A 210 -0.91 14.66 -13.30
C HIS A 210 -0.31 13.34 -12.79
N SER A 211 0.97 13.30 -12.44
CA SER A 211 1.53 12.13 -11.76
C SER A 211 0.81 11.88 -10.43
N LEU A 212 0.47 10.61 -10.15
CA LEU A 212 0.01 10.13 -8.85
C LEU A 212 1.10 9.36 -8.11
N ALA A 213 2.25 9.14 -8.76
CA ALA A 213 3.45 8.61 -8.13
C ALA A 213 4.39 9.74 -7.72
N VAL A 214 5.29 9.46 -6.76
CA VAL A 214 6.36 10.39 -6.34
C VAL A 214 7.13 10.89 -7.56
N GLY A 215 7.55 9.97 -8.43
CA GLY A 215 8.22 10.29 -9.68
C GLY A 215 9.67 10.72 -9.48
N TRP A 216 10.16 11.53 -10.39
CA TRP A 216 11.50 12.09 -10.33
C TRP A 216 11.63 13.07 -9.17
N HIS A 217 12.64 12.88 -8.36
CA HIS A 217 12.90 13.71 -7.20
C HIS A 217 14.40 13.71 -6.88
N TRP A 218 14.86 14.75 -6.21
CA TRP A 218 16.21 14.80 -5.68
C TRP A 218 16.25 14.05 -4.35
N ALA A 219 17.03 12.98 -4.31
CA ALA A 219 17.36 12.27 -3.09
C ALA A 219 18.72 12.75 -2.58
N ILE A 220 18.79 13.13 -1.30
CA ILE A 220 20.08 13.27 -0.62
C ILE A 220 20.54 11.85 -0.34
N ALA A 221 21.39 11.34 -1.22
CA ALA A 221 21.86 9.97 -1.09
C ALA A 221 22.75 9.87 0.16
N GLN A 222 22.64 8.75 0.85
CA GLN A 222 23.72 8.25 1.70
C GLN A 222 24.83 7.66 0.79
N THR A 223 25.24 8.45 -0.19
CA THR A 223 26.41 8.15 -1.04
C THR A 223 27.64 8.63 -0.32
N SER A 224 28.77 8.03 -0.60
CA SER A 224 30.07 8.38 0.01
C SER A 224 30.46 9.84 -0.17
N ASP A 225 29.88 10.54 -1.15
CA ASP A 225 30.10 11.95 -1.47
C ASP A 225 28.98 12.88 -0.91
N GLY A 226 27.86 12.34 -0.42
CA GLY A 226 26.75 13.13 0.14
C GLY A 226 26.03 14.03 -0.87
N LEU A 227 26.27 13.88 -2.17
CA LEU A 227 25.68 14.72 -3.20
C LEU A 227 24.25 14.29 -3.53
N PRO A 228 23.34 15.24 -3.82
CA PRO A 228 22.00 14.90 -4.27
C PRO A 228 22.05 14.19 -5.62
N SER A 229 21.19 13.17 -5.78
CA SER A 229 21.05 12.46 -7.05
C SER A 229 19.58 12.46 -7.49
N LEU A 230 19.35 12.63 -8.79
CA LEU A 230 18.02 12.55 -9.37
C LEU A 230 17.58 11.09 -9.39
N LYS A 231 16.49 10.78 -8.72
CA LYS A 231 15.93 9.42 -8.57
C LYS A 231 14.51 9.36 -9.11
N LEU A 232 14.17 8.22 -9.68
CA LEU A 232 12.80 7.92 -10.07
C LEU A 232 12.15 6.97 -9.06
N ASP A 233 11.10 7.43 -8.39
CA ASP A 233 10.18 6.58 -7.64
C ASP A 233 8.85 6.50 -8.40
N ALA A 234 8.74 5.52 -9.28
CA ALA A 234 7.59 5.31 -10.15
C ALA A 234 6.50 4.45 -9.51
N ASN A 235 6.69 3.98 -8.28
CA ASN A 235 5.83 3.01 -7.61
C ASN A 235 5.13 3.53 -6.36
N HIS A 236 5.75 4.34 -5.52
CA HIS A 236 5.08 4.94 -4.37
C HIS A 236 4.20 6.13 -4.79
N LEU A 237 3.12 6.34 -4.05
CA LEU A 237 2.20 7.44 -4.32
C LEU A 237 2.74 8.76 -3.78
N ASN A 238 2.53 9.83 -4.56
CA ASN A 238 2.64 11.20 -4.05
C ASN A 238 1.42 11.58 -3.20
N GLU A 239 1.38 12.80 -2.68
CA GLU A 239 0.28 13.29 -1.83
C GLU A 239 -1.10 13.10 -2.46
N ARG A 240 -1.27 13.43 -3.74
CA ARG A 240 -2.53 13.26 -4.46
C ARG A 240 -2.95 11.80 -4.58
N GLY A 241 -1.99 10.94 -4.88
CA GLY A 241 -2.23 9.49 -4.96
C GLY A 241 -2.58 8.90 -3.59
N ARG A 242 -1.89 9.32 -2.54
CA ARG A 242 -2.15 8.91 -1.15
C ARG A 242 -3.53 9.36 -0.68
N TYR A 243 -3.90 10.61 -0.97
CA TYR A 243 -5.23 11.12 -0.64
C TYR A 243 -6.32 10.33 -1.36
N LEU A 244 -6.18 10.08 -2.66
CA LEU A 244 -7.13 9.26 -3.42
C LEU A 244 -7.26 7.85 -2.84
N ALA A 245 -6.15 7.19 -2.52
CA ALA A 245 -6.16 5.86 -1.90
C ALA A 245 -6.82 5.89 -0.52
N GLY A 246 -6.57 6.92 0.28
CA GLY A 246 -7.22 7.15 1.57
C GLY A 246 -8.74 7.30 1.44
N CYS A 247 -9.23 8.07 0.46
CA CYS A 247 -10.66 8.20 0.15
C CYS A 247 -11.30 6.84 -0.18
N VAL A 248 -10.63 6.02 -0.99
CA VAL A 248 -11.11 4.66 -1.33
C VAL A 248 -11.22 3.78 -0.09
N TRP A 249 -10.23 3.84 0.79
CA TRP A 249 -10.25 3.07 2.05
C TRP A 249 -11.34 3.59 2.98
N TYR A 250 -11.48 4.90 3.10
CA TYR A 250 -12.54 5.52 3.90
C TYR A 250 -13.92 5.01 3.47
N GLU A 251 -14.28 5.13 2.18
CA GLU A 251 -15.55 4.65 1.66
C GLU A 251 -15.76 3.15 1.90
N ARG A 252 -14.75 2.33 1.64
CA ARG A 252 -14.88 0.87 1.74
C ARG A 252 -14.95 0.34 3.17
N LEU A 253 -14.37 1.05 4.12
CA LEU A 253 -14.30 0.64 5.52
C LEU A 253 -15.43 1.24 6.36
N THR A 254 -15.94 2.42 5.99
CA THR A 254 -17.01 3.10 6.73
C THR A 254 -18.37 2.97 6.07
N GLY A 255 -18.42 2.88 4.73
CA GLY A 255 -19.65 2.99 3.94
C GLY A 255 -20.06 4.43 3.63
N GLU A 256 -19.31 5.42 4.13
CA GLU A 256 -19.57 6.84 3.91
C GLU A 256 -19.01 7.32 2.56
N ASP A 257 -19.57 8.36 1.98
CA ASP A 257 -19.11 8.95 0.71
C ASP A 257 -17.96 9.92 0.95
N ALA A 258 -16.76 9.61 0.46
CA ALA A 258 -15.59 10.49 0.62
C ALA A 258 -15.74 11.85 -0.10
N ARG A 259 -16.65 11.98 -1.06
CA ARG A 259 -16.93 13.25 -1.74
C ARG A 259 -17.66 14.25 -0.85
N SER A 260 -18.25 13.79 0.24
CA SER A 260 -18.90 14.64 1.26
C SER A 260 -17.92 15.17 2.31
N VAL A 261 -16.67 14.71 2.28
CA VAL A 261 -15.62 15.18 3.20
C VAL A 261 -15.11 16.53 2.70
N PRO A 262 -15.08 17.58 3.56
CA PRO A 262 -14.66 18.92 3.18
C PRO A 262 -13.16 19.01 2.83
#